data_369561a27b5e9c48333ba3b2141ed9c6
#
_entry.id   369561a27b5e9c48333ba3b2141ed9c6
#
_cell.length_a   1.000
_cell.length_b   1.000
_cell.length_c   1.000
_cell.angle_alpha   90.00
_cell.angle_beta   90.00
_cell.angle_gamma   90.00
#
_symmetry.space_group_name_H-M   'P 1'
#
loop_
_entity.id
_entity.type
_entity.pdbx_description
1 polymer ?
#
loop_
_entity_poly.entity_id
_entity_poly.type
_entity_poly.pdbx_seq_one_letter_code
_entity_poly.pdbx_strand_id
1 'polypeptide(L)' 'MALSSVLLKMENGQEEGVRSCLAKIPGVSVETTAPSGELIVIVEADSIHDLHKQCMDIERLEGVLGVY' A
#
# COMPACT_ATOMS: atom_id res chain seq x y z
N MET A 1 6.43 -14.13 -10.69
CA MET A 1 6.47 -13.22 -9.55
C MET A 1 6.53 -11.77 -10.02
N ALA A 2 5.69 -10.93 -9.50
CA ALA A 2 5.68 -9.51 -9.80
C ALA A 2 5.89 -8.71 -8.51
N LEU A 3 6.68 -7.65 -8.58
CA LEU A 3 7.03 -6.82 -7.43
C LEU A 3 6.94 -5.35 -7.83
N SER A 4 6.36 -4.55 -6.97
CA SER A 4 6.29 -3.11 -7.20
C SER A 4 6.47 -2.36 -5.90
N SER A 5 7.04 -1.16 -6.01
CA SER A 5 7.13 -0.22 -4.90
C SER A 5 6.13 0.89 -5.19
N VAL A 6 5.26 1.17 -4.24
CA VAL A 6 4.24 2.19 -4.40
C VAL A 6 4.28 3.19 -3.25
N LEU A 7 3.82 4.40 -3.54
CA LEU A 7 3.65 5.44 -2.54
C LEU A 7 2.16 5.53 -2.19
N LEU A 8 1.84 5.45 -0.90
CA LEU A 8 0.48 5.61 -0.42
C LEU A 8 0.32 6.99 0.21
N LYS A 9 -0.60 7.76 -0.34
CA LYS A 9 -1.01 9.01 0.26
C LYS A 9 -2.21 8.74 1.15
N MET A 10 -2.16 9.22 2.40
CA MET A 10 -3.19 8.94 3.40
C MET A 10 -3.81 10.22 3.94
N GLU A 11 -5.04 10.10 4.43
CA GLU A 11 -5.66 11.18 5.17
C GLU A 11 -4.96 11.36 6.52
N ASN A 12 -4.95 12.59 7.00
CA ASN A 12 -4.37 12.91 8.31
C ASN A 12 -5.02 12.08 9.41
N GLY A 13 -4.19 11.48 10.25
CA GLY A 13 -4.67 10.69 11.38
C GLY A 13 -5.03 9.26 11.05
N GLN A 14 -4.94 8.85 9.79
CA GLN A 14 -5.32 7.51 9.36
C GLN A 14 -4.13 6.56 9.17
N GLU A 15 -2.92 7.04 9.37
CA GLU A 15 -1.73 6.24 9.10
C GLU A 15 -1.70 4.92 9.88
N GLU A 16 -2.00 4.95 11.17
CA GLU A 16 -1.96 3.75 12.00
C GLU A 16 -2.98 2.71 11.55
N GLY A 17 -4.20 3.15 11.25
CA GLY A 17 -5.24 2.26 10.75
C GLY A 17 -4.89 1.66 9.39
N VAL A 18 -4.32 2.45 8.51
CA VAL A 18 -3.88 1.98 7.19
C VAL A 18 -2.76 0.96 7.35
N ARG A 19 -1.76 1.24 8.20
CA ARG A 19 -0.68 0.29 8.47
C ARG A 19 -1.21 -1.05 8.99
N SER A 20 -2.18 -1.01 9.91
CA SER A 20 -2.81 -2.20 10.45
C SER A 20 -3.48 -3.03 9.36
N CYS A 21 -4.20 -2.38 8.46
CA CYS A 21 -4.86 -3.06 7.34
C CYS A 21 -3.85 -3.68 6.39
N LEU A 22 -2.79 -2.94 6.06
CA LEU A 22 -1.75 -3.42 5.15
C LEU A 22 -1.04 -4.65 5.70
N ALA A 23 -0.82 -4.70 7.02
CA ALA A 23 -0.15 -5.82 7.67
C ALA A 23 -0.91 -7.14 7.52
N LYS A 24 -2.20 -7.08 7.22
CA LYS A 24 -3.06 -8.27 7.05
C LYS A 24 -3.12 -8.75 5.61
N ILE A 25 -2.56 -8.02 4.67
CA ILE A 25 -2.61 -8.37 3.25
C ILE A 25 -1.35 -9.15 2.88
N PRO A 26 -1.48 -10.40 2.42
CA PRO A 26 -0.31 -11.19 2.00
C PRO A 26 0.44 -10.50 0.85
N GLY A 27 1.76 -10.52 0.91
CA GLY A 27 2.59 -9.94 -0.14
C GLY A 27 2.80 -8.45 -0.03
N VAL A 28 2.24 -7.81 1.00
CA VAL A 28 2.37 -6.35 1.20
C VAL A 28 3.26 -6.07 2.40
N SER A 29 4.29 -5.25 2.20
CA SER A 29 5.23 -4.85 3.25
C SER A 29 5.36 -3.34 3.28
N VAL A 30 5.23 -2.76 4.47
CA VAL A 30 5.48 -1.33 4.66
C VAL A 30 6.97 -1.15 4.93
N GLU A 31 7.66 -0.39 4.07
CA GLU A 31 9.11 -0.17 4.21
C GLU A 31 9.41 0.99 5.14
N THR A 32 8.86 2.16 4.84
CA THR A 32 9.15 3.36 5.61
C THR A 32 8.15 4.46 5.26
N THR A 33 8.26 5.57 5.97
CA THR A 33 7.49 6.79 5.67
C THR A 33 8.42 7.75 4.93
N ALA A 34 7.97 8.26 3.80
CA ALA A 34 8.72 9.27 3.05
C ALA A 34 8.71 10.60 3.82
N PRO A 35 9.68 11.50 3.57
CA PRO A 35 9.70 12.81 4.25
C PRO A 35 8.43 13.63 4.08
N SER A 36 7.73 13.44 2.97
CA SER A 36 6.46 14.12 2.68
C SER A 36 5.25 13.50 3.37
N GLY A 37 5.44 12.38 4.10
CA GLY A 37 4.39 11.73 4.86
C GLY A 37 3.73 10.53 4.19
N GLU A 38 4.03 10.24 2.92
CA GLU A 38 3.50 9.06 2.27
C GLU A 38 4.20 7.79 2.76
N LEU A 39 3.47 6.69 2.78
CA LEU A 39 4.06 5.39 3.06
C LEU A 39 4.69 4.80 1.80
N ILE A 40 5.88 4.24 1.96
CA ILE A 40 6.52 3.47 0.90
C ILE A 40 6.21 2.01 1.18
N VAL A 41 5.53 1.37 0.22
CA VAL A 41 5.00 0.02 0.39
C VAL A 41 5.48 -0.86 -0.76
N ILE A 42 5.95 -2.05 -0.42
CA ILE A 42 6.32 -3.06 -1.41
C ILE A 42 5.16 -4.02 -1.56
N VAL A 43 4.75 -4.25 -2.79
CA VAL A 43 3.67 -5.20 -3.10
C VAL A 43 4.23 -6.29 -3.99
N GLU A 44 4.06 -7.53 -3.56
CA GLU A 44 4.52 -8.70 -4.29
C GLU A 44 3.33 -9.60 -4.60
N ALA A 45 3.25 -10.10 -5.85
CA ALA A 45 2.18 -10.98 -6.28
C ALA A 45 2.72 -11.99 -7.29
N ASP A 46 1.93 -13.04 -7.58
CA ASP A 46 2.35 -14.10 -8.49
C ASP A 46 2.44 -13.63 -9.94
N SER A 47 1.62 -12.66 -10.32
CA SER A 47 1.55 -12.15 -11.68
C SER A 47 1.31 -10.65 -11.67
N ILE A 48 1.53 -10.01 -12.84
CA ILE A 48 1.24 -8.59 -13.01
C ILE A 48 -0.26 -8.31 -12.83
N HIS A 49 -1.10 -9.23 -13.28
CA HIS A 49 -2.55 -9.10 -13.11
C HIS A 49 -2.91 -9.07 -11.61
N ASP A 50 -2.36 -10.00 -10.83
CA ASP A 50 -2.61 -10.06 -9.39
C ASP A 50 -2.04 -8.83 -8.69
N LEU A 51 -0.87 -8.36 -9.13
CA LEU A 51 -0.24 -7.15 -8.59
C LEU A 51 -1.15 -5.94 -8.77
N HIS A 52 -1.70 -5.78 -9.97
CA HIS A 52 -2.62 -4.69 -10.29
C HIS A 52 -3.87 -4.75 -9.39
N LYS A 53 -4.42 -5.95 -9.23
CA LYS A 53 -5.59 -6.16 -8.38
C LYS A 53 -5.28 -5.82 -6.92
N GLN A 54 -4.11 -6.23 -6.42
CA GLN A 54 -3.66 -5.88 -5.07
C GLN A 54 -3.59 -4.37 -4.88
N CYS A 55 -3.00 -3.66 -5.83
CA CYS A 55 -2.88 -2.20 -5.76
C CYS A 55 -4.26 -1.54 -5.76
N MET A 56 -5.20 -2.05 -6.54
CA MET A 56 -6.56 -1.53 -6.54
C MET A 56 -7.26 -1.76 -5.19
N ASP A 57 -7.05 -2.92 -4.59
CA ASP A 57 -7.62 -3.22 -3.28
C ASP A 57 -7.06 -2.29 -2.20
N ILE A 58 -5.75 -2.01 -2.27
CA ILE A 58 -5.09 -1.08 -1.34
C ILE A 58 -5.68 0.32 -1.51
N GLU A 59 -5.91 0.74 -2.75
CA GLU A 59 -6.48 2.06 -3.04
C GLU A 59 -7.87 2.25 -2.42
N ARG A 60 -8.60 1.16 -2.21
CA ARG A 60 -9.94 1.19 -1.65
C ARG A 60 -9.98 1.15 -0.12
N LEU A 61 -8.83 1.01 0.53
CA LEU A 61 -8.80 1.00 2.00
C LEU A 61 -9.20 2.37 2.53
N GLU A 62 -9.94 2.36 3.65
CA GLU A 62 -10.32 3.59 4.33
C GLU A 62 -9.07 4.33 4.78
N GLY A 63 -9.02 5.63 4.50
CA GLY A 63 -7.88 6.47 4.85
C GLY A 63 -6.83 6.60 3.76
N VAL A 64 -6.91 5.82 2.70
CA VAL A 64 -5.99 5.92 1.56
C VAL A 64 -6.56 6.88 0.53
N LEU A 65 -5.81 7.94 0.22
CA LEU A 65 -6.21 8.95 -0.77
C LEU A 65 -5.73 8.61 -2.17
N GLY A 66 -4.62 7.90 -2.29
CA GLY A 66 -4.08 7.52 -3.58
C GLY A 66 -2.91 6.57 -3.47
N VAL A 67 -2.67 5.85 -4.56
CA VAL A 67 -1.55 4.91 -4.73
C VAL A 67 -0.79 5.34 -5.97
N TYR A 68 0.53 5.57 -5.85
CA TYR A 68 1.36 6.09 -6.94
C TYR A 68 2.58 5.26 -7.25
#